data_7f103c0fffb4e6c589ba354943da494d
#
_entry.id   7f103c0fffb4e6c589ba354943da494d
#
_cell.length_a   1.000
_cell.length_b   1.000
_cell.length_c   1.000
_cell.angle_alpha   90.00
_cell.angle_beta   90.00
_cell.angle_gamma   90.00
#
_symmetry.space_group_name_H-M   'P 1'
#
loop_
_entity.id
_entity.type
_entity.pdbx_description
1 polymer ?
#
loop_
_entity_poly.entity_id
_entity_poly.type
_entity_poly.pdbx_seq_one_letter_code
_entity_poly.pdbx_strand_id
1 'polypeptide(L)'
;MKFVYPVKSGTENYIELLCSVRSVAKHYPDAEIVIISGTRPTWANNKVIHYTHHTKKGDKGAVDVWKKMMLFCRVFDGSFIHMNDDIFIMHPFDYEKYNLFNGNLEQRLDGLKAGNFYRERVRFTISLLRGLRMTTRNYDIHQPMMLTSSGLLWMAQHFNFDRYAYLYKSLYGAIVPNDSKDAVHCKLDKPEDVDEKMIYFSTSNAFTAKQEGKAKLLSLFSDKCRFEK
;
A
#
# COMPACT_ATOMS: atom_id res chain seq x y z
N MET A 1 -3.15 -11.32 12.52
CA MET A 1 -2.42 -10.21 11.84
C MET A 1 -3.41 -9.34 11.09
N LYS A 2 -3.29 -8.01 11.17
CA LYS A 2 -4.16 -7.07 10.45
C LYS A 2 -3.55 -6.68 9.10
N PHE A 3 -4.34 -6.76 8.03
CA PHE A 3 -4.03 -6.21 6.71
C PHE A 3 -4.88 -4.95 6.52
N VAL A 4 -4.22 -3.81 6.34
CA VAL A 4 -4.85 -2.48 6.37
C VAL A 4 -4.82 -1.84 4.99
N TYR A 5 -6.00 -1.54 4.46
CA TYR A 5 -6.23 -0.99 3.14
C TYR A 5 -6.74 0.46 3.23
N PRO A 6 -5.90 1.48 3.02
CA PRO A 6 -6.36 2.86 2.87
C PRO A 6 -6.87 3.09 1.44
N VAL A 7 -8.14 2.82 1.22
CA VAL A 7 -8.77 2.82 -0.12
C VAL A 7 -9.29 4.21 -0.48
N LYS A 8 -9.06 4.64 -1.71
CA LYS A 8 -9.59 5.91 -2.22
C LYS A 8 -11.12 5.88 -2.23
N SER A 9 -11.75 6.98 -1.78
CA SER A 9 -13.22 7.11 -1.83
C SER A 9 -13.73 7.01 -3.27
N GLY A 10 -14.75 6.19 -3.48
CA GLY A 10 -15.35 5.91 -4.80
C GLY A 10 -14.74 4.71 -5.54
N THR A 11 -13.70 4.07 -5.00
CA THR A 11 -13.10 2.85 -5.59
C THR A 11 -13.32 1.60 -4.73
N GLU A 12 -14.12 1.68 -3.68
CA GLU A 12 -14.31 0.62 -2.68
C GLU A 12 -14.88 -0.68 -3.26
N ASN A 13 -15.60 -0.57 -4.39
CA ASN A 13 -16.22 -1.71 -5.08
C ASN A 13 -15.43 -2.17 -6.31
N TYR A 14 -14.22 -1.68 -6.51
CA TYR A 14 -13.38 -2.14 -7.62
C TYR A 14 -12.94 -3.59 -7.41
N ILE A 15 -12.82 -4.30 -8.53
CA ILE A 15 -12.47 -5.72 -8.55
C ILE A 15 -11.08 -5.97 -7.93
N GLU A 16 -10.17 -5.01 -8.04
CA GLU A 16 -8.84 -5.09 -7.47
C GLU A 16 -8.91 -5.28 -5.95
N LEU A 17 -9.63 -4.42 -5.24
CA LEU A 17 -9.77 -4.54 -3.78
C LEU A 17 -10.38 -5.90 -3.38
N LEU A 18 -11.42 -6.35 -4.07
CA LEU A 18 -12.05 -7.64 -3.80
C LEU A 18 -11.05 -8.78 -3.99
N CYS A 19 -10.36 -8.83 -5.14
CA CYS A 19 -9.38 -9.87 -5.42
C CYS A 19 -8.16 -9.80 -4.49
N SER A 20 -7.73 -8.60 -4.10
CA SER A 20 -6.67 -8.42 -3.11
C SER A 20 -7.08 -9.00 -1.75
N VAL A 21 -8.28 -8.72 -1.26
CA VAL A 21 -8.79 -9.30 -0.01
C VAL A 21 -8.94 -10.82 -0.12
N ARG A 22 -9.39 -11.35 -1.25
CA ARG A 22 -9.44 -12.81 -1.50
C ARG A 22 -8.06 -13.44 -1.45
N SER A 23 -7.05 -12.79 -2.04
CA SER A 23 -5.67 -13.26 -2.01
C SER A 23 -5.11 -13.35 -0.59
N VAL A 24 -5.37 -12.34 0.25
CA VAL A 24 -5.00 -12.38 1.67
C VAL A 24 -5.74 -13.50 2.39
N ALA A 25 -7.06 -13.61 2.21
CA ALA A 25 -7.87 -14.63 2.89
C ALA A 25 -7.43 -16.07 2.54
N LYS A 26 -6.98 -16.30 1.31
CA LYS A 26 -6.48 -17.58 0.82
C LYS A 26 -5.20 -18.01 1.53
N HIS A 27 -4.26 -17.09 1.71
CA HIS A 27 -2.93 -17.40 2.22
C HIS A 27 -2.76 -17.14 3.73
N TYR A 28 -3.65 -16.34 4.32
CA TYR A 28 -3.65 -16.00 5.75
C TYR A 28 -5.06 -16.19 6.33
N PRO A 29 -5.46 -17.43 6.63
CA PRO A 29 -6.83 -17.73 7.08
C PRO A 29 -7.22 -17.02 8.39
N ASP A 30 -6.25 -16.65 9.22
CA ASP A 30 -6.48 -15.92 10.48
C ASP A 30 -6.29 -14.40 10.35
N ALA A 31 -6.13 -13.89 9.11
CA ALA A 31 -5.98 -12.46 8.88
C ALA A 31 -7.23 -11.68 9.30
N GLU A 32 -7.03 -10.50 9.83
CA GLU A 32 -8.08 -9.49 9.99
C GLU A 32 -7.94 -8.47 8.86
N ILE A 33 -9.04 -8.18 8.16
CA ILE A 33 -9.08 -7.18 7.09
C ILE A 33 -9.64 -5.88 7.64
N VAL A 34 -8.86 -4.81 7.49
CA VAL A 34 -9.24 -3.44 7.83
C VAL A 34 -9.29 -2.60 6.56
N ILE A 35 -10.42 -1.98 6.27
CA ILE A 35 -10.60 -1.07 5.13
C ILE A 35 -10.90 0.32 5.67
N ILE A 36 -10.17 1.32 5.18
CA ILE A 36 -10.36 2.72 5.54
C ILE A 36 -10.73 3.47 4.26
N SER A 37 -12.00 3.85 4.12
CA SER A 37 -12.55 4.40 2.89
C SER A 37 -13.76 5.29 3.15
N GLY A 38 -14.28 5.93 2.11
CA GLY A 38 -15.49 6.77 2.21
C GLY A 38 -16.73 6.00 2.59
N THR A 39 -16.90 4.81 2.02
CA THR A 39 -18.03 3.91 2.26
C THR A 39 -17.54 2.48 2.43
N ARG A 40 -18.30 1.67 3.16
CA ARG A 40 -18.03 0.23 3.25
C ARG A 40 -18.25 -0.41 1.88
N PRO A 41 -17.33 -1.28 1.38
CA PRO A 41 -17.56 -2.01 0.15
C PRO A 41 -18.89 -2.82 0.20
N THR A 42 -19.64 -2.80 -0.88
CA THR A 42 -20.97 -3.47 -0.93
C THR A 42 -20.86 -4.99 -0.80
N TRP A 43 -19.77 -5.57 -1.22
CA TRP A 43 -19.47 -7.00 -1.10
C TRP A 43 -19.03 -7.43 0.30
N ALA A 44 -18.53 -6.48 1.13
CA ALA A 44 -17.96 -6.81 2.43
C ALA A 44 -19.04 -7.12 3.48
N ASN A 45 -18.83 -8.22 4.22
CA ASN A 45 -19.67 -8.58 5.36
C ASN A 45 -19.15 -7.96 6.68
N ASN A 46 -19.74 -8.32 7.82
CA ASN A 46 -19.43 -7.77 9.14
C ASN A 46 -18.05 -8.18 9.70
N LYS A 47 -17.35 -9.17 9.10
CA LYS A 47 -16.00 -9.57 9.48
C LYS A 47 -14.93 -8.60 8.98
N VAL A 48 -15.26 -7.76 7.99
CA VAL A 48 -14.38 -6.66 7.59
C VAL A 48 -14.51 -5.51 8.59
N ILE A 49 -13.41 -5.10 9.19
CA ILE A 49 -13.37 -3.89 10.02
C ILE A 49 -13.32 -2.68 9.08
N HIS A 50 -14.26 -1.76 9.21
CA HIS A 50 -14.34 -0.60 8.34
C HIS A 50 -14.30 0.70 9.15
N TYR A 51 -13.36 1.58 8.81
CA TYR A 51 -13.29 2.95 9.30
C TYR A 51 -13.68 3.92 8.19
N THR A 52 -14.67 4.76 8.47
CA THR A 52 -15.12 5.77 7.50
C THR A 52 -14.17 6.97 7.50
N HIS A 53 -13.60 7.28 6.34
CA HIS A 53 -12.83 8.49 6.10
C HIS A 53 -13.08 8.97 4.66
N HIS A 54 -13.76 10.09 4.54
CA HIS A 54 -14.02 10.71 3.23
C HIS A 54 -12.81 11.53 2.79
N THR A 55 -12.34 11.27 1.58
CA THR A 55 -11.32 12.08 0.93
C THR A 55 -11.83 13.51 0.78
N LYS A 56 -11.13 14.49 1.34
CA LYS A 56 -11.51 15.90 1.18
C LYS A 56 -11.24 16.37 -0.25
N LYS A 57 -12.11 17.26 -0.76
CA LYS A 57 -11.88 17.91 -2.06
C LYS A 57 -10.53 18.64 -2.02
N GLY A 58 -9.65 18.30 -2.98
CA GLY A 58 -8.28 18.84 -3.06
C GLY A 58 -7.20 17.99 -2.39
N ASP A 59 -7.54 17.01 -1.56
CA ASP A 59 -6.54 16.05 -1.07
C ASP A 59 -6.02 15.22 -2.25
N LYS A 60 -4.71 15.26 -2.44
CA LYS A 60 -4.03 14.37 -3.38
C LYS A 60 -3.91 12.98 -2.75
N GLY A 61 -3.99 11.91 -3.55
CA GLY A 61 -4.11 10.53 -3.08
C GLY A 61 -3.15 10.13 -1.95
N ALA A 62 -1.91 10.62 -1.98
CA ALA A 62 -0.95 10.32 -0.93
C ALA A 62 -1.22 11.00 0.42
N VAL A 63 -1.77 12.23 0.40
CA VAL A 63 -2.19 12.95 1.60
C VAL A 63 -3.41 12.25 2.20
N ASP A 64 -4.35 11.80 1.36
CA ASP A 64 -5.52 11.04 1.77
C ASP A 64 -5.12 9.70 2.43
N VAL A 65 -4.20 8.96 1.79
CA VAL A 65 -3.65 7.71 2.37
C VAL A 65 -3.00 7.97 3.73
N TRP A 66 -2.17 9.00 3.85
CA TRP A 66 -1.55 9.35 5.13
C TRP A 66 -2.58 9.65 6.21
N LYS A 67 -3.62 10.45 5.91
CA LYS A 67 -4.70 10.77 6.86
C LYS A 67 -5.45 9.51 7.32
N LYS A 68 -5.72 8.58 6.40
CA LYS A 68 -6.34 7.29 6.72
C LYS A 68 -5.46 6.44 7.63
N MET A 69 -4.16 6.38 7.36
CA MET A 69 -3.22 5.68 8.22
C MET A 69 -3.16 6.31 9.62
N MET A 70 -3.17 7.64 9.73
CA MET A 70 -3.22 8.33 11.02
C MET A 70 -4.52 8.08 11.78
N LEU A 71 -5.66 7.99 11.09
CA LEU A 71 -6.93 7.60 11.70
C LEU A 71 -6.82 6.21 12.34
N PHE A 72 -6.29 5.24 11.59
CA PHE A 72 -6.11 3.87 12.07
C PHE A 72 -5.14 3.79 13.25
N CYS A 73 -3.96 4.42 13.15
CA CYS A 73 -2.94 4.36 14.18
C CYS A 73 -3.36 5.01 15.52
N ARG A 74 -4.36 5.89 15.52
CA ARG A 74 -4.91 6.47 16.76
C ARG A 74 -5.83 5.52 17.53
N VAL A 75 -6.36 4.49 16.87
CA VAL A 75 -7.32 3.54 17.46
C VAL A 75 -6.78 2.11 17.55
N PHE A 76 -5.64 1.87 16.95
CA PHE A 76 -4.96 0.57 16.98
C PHE A 76 -3.49 0.75 17.39
N ASP A 77 -3.06 -0.03 18.36
CA ASP A 77 -1.65 -0.15 18.74
C ASP A 77 -1.10 -1.52 18.30
N GLY A 78 0.12 -1.53 17.77
CA GLY A 78 0.81 -2.73 17.30
C GLY A 78 1.24 -2.69 15.85
N SER A 79 1.67 -3.85 15.36
CA SER A 79 2.13 -4.06 14.00
C SER A 79 1.00 -4.48 13.07
N PHE A 80 1.06 -4.06 11.82
CA PHE A 80 0.09 -4.41 10.78
C PHE A 80 0.75 -4.39 9.40
N ILE A 81 0.13 -5.06 8.43
CA ILE A 81 0.57 -5.03 7.02
C ILE A 81 -0.23 -3.96 6.28
N HIS A 82 0.47 -2.96 5.79
CA HIS A 82 -0.10 -1.98 4.86
C HIS A 82 -0.24 -2.61 3.47
N MET A 83 -1.44 -2.52 2.92
CA MET A 83 -1.78 -2.99 1.57
C MET A 83 -2.30 -1.84 0.72
N ASN A 84 -1.96 -1.84 -0.57
CA ASN A 84 -2.76 -1.11 -1.55
C ASN A 84 -3.86 -2.06 -2.09
N ASP A 85 -4.91 -1.48 -2.66
CA ASP A 85 -6.02 -2.22 -3.28
C ASP A 85 -5.61 -3.00 -4.54
N ASP A 86 -4.47 -2.65 -5.15
CA ASP A 86 -3.89 -3.25 -6.35
C ASP A 86 -2.75 -4.26 -6.06
N ILE A 87 -2.61 -4.75 -4.82
CA ILE A 87 -1.60 -5.75 -4.44
C ILE A 87 -2.26 -7.10 -4.20
N PHE A 88 -1.74 -8.16 -4.81
CA PHE A 88 -2.26 -9.52 -4.73
C PHE A 88 -1.20 -10.49 -4.23
N ILE A 89 -1.52 -11.26 -3.20
CA ILE A 89 -0.62 -12.25 -2.61
C ILE A 89 -0.82 -13.59 -3.33
N MET A 90 0.27 -14.15 -3.86
CA MET A 90 0.27 -15.43 -4.58
C MET A 90 0.74 -16.58 -3.70
N HIS A 91 1.66 -16.31 -2.77
CA HIS A 91 2.16 -17.28 -1.81
C HIS A 91 2.32 -16.65 -0.44
N PRO A 92 2.20 -17.42 0.65
CA PRO A 92 2.48 -16.91 1.99
C PRO A 92 3.96 -16.52 2.10
N PHE A 93 4.26 -15.44 2.79
CA PHE A 93 5.60 -14.95 3.04
C PHE A 93 5.74 -14.45 4.49
N ASP A 94 6.97 -14.43 4.96
CA ASP A 94 7.33 -13.87 6.26
C ASP A 94 7.43 -12.34 6.14
N TYR A 95 6.35 -11.65 6.49
CA TYR A 95 6.25 -10.19 6.38
C TYR A 95 7.24 -9.44 7.28
N GLU A 96 7.79 -10.05 8.33
CA GLU A 96 8.81 -9.43 9.18
C GLU A 96 10.14 -9.29 8.43
N LYS A 97 10.40 -10.20 7.47
CA LYS A 97 11.59 -10.20 6.62
C LYS A 97 11.39 -9.52 5.26
N TYR A 98 10.16 -9.06 4.97
CA TYR A 98 9.77 -8.56 3.64
C TYR A 98 9.64 -7.04 3.58
N ASN A 99 10.55 -6.30 4.22
CA ASN A 99 10.67 -4.87 3.95
C ASN A 99 11.60 -4.68 2.75
N LEU A 100 11.00 -4.56 1.58
CA LEU A 100 11.73 -4.45 0.32
C LEU A 100 11.84 -2.99 -0.11
N PHE A 101 12.96 -2.63 -0.75
CA PHE A 101 13.15 -1.35 -1.41
C PHE A 101 13.56 -1.58 -2.87
N ASN A 102 13.40 -0.58 -3.73
CA ASN A 102 13.86 -0.64 -5.11
C ASN A 102 14.70 0.58 -5.42
N GLY A 103 16.02 0.39 -5.44
CA GLY A 103 16.99 1.44 -5.68
C GLY A 103 16.89 2.62 -4.70
N ASN A 104 17.34 3.78 -5.13
CA ASN A 104 17.31 5.01 -4.35
C ASN A 104 16.28 6.00 -4.90
N LEU A 105 15.83 6.90 -4.04
CA LEU A 105 14.89 7.96 -4.40
C LEU A 105 15.45 8.94 -5.45
N GLU A 106 16.77 9.12 -5.51
CA GLU A 106 17.44 9.91 -6.53
C GLU A 106 17.22 9.32 -7.92
N GLN A 107 17.46 8.02 -8.10
CA GLN A 107 17.20 7.31 -9.35
C GLN A 107 15.73 7.40 -9.76
N ARG A 108 14.83 7.32 -8.76
CA ARG A 108 13.38 7.52 -8.99
C ARG A 108 13.07 8.95 -9.45
N LEU A 109 13.74 9.95 -8.85
CA LEU A 109 13.56 11.37 -9.17
C LEU A 109 13.92 11.68 -10.63
N ASP A 110 15.01 11.12 -11.12
CA ASP A 110 15.52 11.35 -12.48
C ASP A 110 14.53 10.90 -13.56
N GLY A 111 13.78 9.83 -13.31
CA GLY A 111 12.73 9.34 -14.21
C GLY A 111 11.41 10.11 -14.18
N LEU A 112 11.26 11.16 -13.35
CA LEU A 112 9.99 11.88 -13.17
C LEU A 112 9.99 13.24 -13.88
N LYS A 113 8.89 13.54 -14.61
CA LYS A 113 8.70 14.83 -15.28
C LYS A 113 8.58 15.98 -14.28
N ALA A 114 9.10 17.16 -14.65
CA ALA A 114 8.92 18.39 -13.88
C ALA A 114 7.42 18.72 -13.72
N GLY A 115 7.07 19.35 -12.60
CA GLY A 115 5.67 19.70 -12.26
C GLY A 115 4.79 18.55 -11.79
N ASN A 116 5.31 17.33 -11.76
CA ASN A 116 4.61 16.19 -11.18
C ASN A 116 4.62 16.31 -9.64
N PHE A 117 3.45 16.26 -9.02
CA PHE A 117 3.33 16.29 -7.56
C PHE A 117 4.11 15.17 -6.86
N TYR A 118 4.15 13.97 -7.45
CA TYR A 118 4.93 12.87 -6.91
C TYR A 118 6.43 13.19 -6.92
N ARG A 119 6.93 13.88 -7.96
CA ARG A 119 8.32 14.37 -8.03
C ARG A 119 8.67 15.27 -6.85
N GLU A 120 7.79 16.21 -6.50
CA GLU A 120 8.03 17.12 -5.35
C GLU A 120 8.07 16.34 -4.02
N ARG A 121 7.22 15.36 -3.84
CA ARG A 121 7.25 14.48 -2.67
C ARG A 121 8.58 13.72 -2.56
N VAL A 122 9.08 13.17 -3.67
CA VAL A 122 10.38 12.50 -3.72
C VAL A 122 11.48 13.48 -3.30
N ARG A 123 11.50 14.70 -3.87
CA ARG A 123 12.49 15.73 -3.53
C ARG A 123 12.46 16.10 -2.04
N PHE A 124 11.29 16.35 -1.47
CA PHE A 124 11.15 16.67 -0.05
C PHE A 124 11.62 15.51 0.84
N THR A 125 11.31 14.27 0.45
CA THR A 125 11.76 13.09 1.20
C THR A 125 13.29 12.93 1.15
N ILE A 126 13.91 13.08 -0.02
CA ILE A 126 15.38 13.06 -0.18
C ILE A 126 16.01 14.15 0.70
N SER A 127 15.51 15.38 0.62
CA SER A 127 16.05 16.50 1.39
C SER A 127 16.00 16.24 2.90
N LEU A 128 14.86 15.71 3.38
CA LEU A 128 14.71 15.35 4.79
C LEU A 128 15.66 14.23 5.21
N LEU A 129 15.71 13.12 4.46
CA LEU A 129 16.56 11.97 4.77
C LEU A 129 18.05 12.34 4.78
N ARG A 130 18.49 13.16 3.82
CA ARG A 130 19.88 13.67 3.78
C ARG A 130 20.18 14.58 4.98
N GLY A 131 19.26 15.45 5.34
CA GLY A 131 19.37 16.30 6.53
C GLY A 131 19.52 15.48 7.83
N LEU A 132 18.85 14.32 7.88
CA LEU A 132 18.94 13.36 9.00
C LEU A 132 20.12 12.38 8.87
N ARG A 133 20.95 12.48 7.82
CA ARG A 133 22.05 11.56 7.50
C ARG A 133 21.62 10.10 7.36
N MET A 134 20.42 9.89 6.82
CA MET A 134 19.81 8.57 6.57
C MET A 134 19.92 8.16 5.11
N THR A 135 19.73 6.85 4.86
CA THR A 135 19.71 6.31 3.50
C THR A 135 18.48 6.80 2.73
N THR A 136 18.62 7.01 1.43
CA THR A 136 17.53 7.43 0.54
C THR A 136 16.91 6.26 -0.24
N ARG A 137 16.89 5.06 0.36
CA ARG A 137 16.27 3.88 -0.24
C ARG A 137 14.79 4.12 -0.55
N ASN A 138 14.34 3.64 -1.71
CA ASN A 138 12.97 3.79 -2.16
C ASN A 138 12.08 2.64 -1.68
N TYR A 139 11.36 2.83 -0.58
CA TYR A 139 10.34 1.90 -0.09
C TYR A 139 8.93 2.25 -0.59
N ASP A 140 8.76 3.35 -1.34
CA ASP A 140 7.46 3.76 -1.90
C ASP A 140 7.14 2.97 -3.18
N ILE A 141 7.21 1.66 -3.08
CA ILE A 141 6.88 0.69 -4.10
C ILE A 141 5.56 -0.02 -3.75
N HIS A 142 4.91 -0.61 -4.77
CA HIS A 142 3.66 -1.35 -4.60
C HIS A 142 3.95 -2.74 -4.04
N GLN A 143 4.07 -2.82 -2.72
CA GLN A 143 4.31 -4.05 -1.97
C GLN A 143 3.55 -4.06 -0.66
N PRO A 144 3.23 -5.23 -0.10
CA PRO A 144 2.86 -5.35 1.30
C PRO A 144 4.01 -4.84 2.18
N MET A 145 3.72 -4.01 3.17
CA MET A 145 4.77 -3.48 4.05
C MET A 145 4.34 -3.56 5.51
N MET A 146 5.14 -4.18 6.36
CA MET A 146 4.90 -4.16 7.80
C MET A 146 5.22 -2.80 8.38
N LEU A 147 4.25 -2.23 9.06
CA LEU A 147 4.34 -0.94 9.76
C LEU A 147 3.88 -1.11 11.21
N THR A 148 4.29 -0.19 12.08
CA THR A 148 3.79 -0.09 13.44
C THR A 148 3.04 1.23 13.66
N SER A 149 1.98 1.19 14.45
CA SER A 149 1.23 2.40 14.82
C SER A 149 2.14 3.40 15.55
N SER A 150 2.95 2.95 16.49
CA SER A 150 3.89 3.81 17.23
C SER A 150 4.89 4.50 16.30
N GLY A 151 5.46 3.79 15.32
CA GLY A 151 6.39 4.36 14.35
C GLY A 151 5.76 5.44 13.47
N LEU A 152 4.54 5.18 12.95
CA LEU A 152 3.83 6.19 12.15
C LEU A 152 3.38 7.41 12.98
N LEU A 153 2.92 7.20 14.22
CA LEU A 153 2.56 8.30 15.12
C LEU A 153 3.78 9.13 15.51
N TRP A 154 4.91 8.49 15.79
CA TRP A 154 6.17 9.20 16.03
C TRP A 154 6.55 10.07 14.83
N MET A 155 6.47 9.53 13.60
CA MET A 155 6.74 10.31 12.39
C MET A 155 5.79 11.51 12.24
N ALA A 156 4.51 11.35 12.57
CA ALA A 156 3.52 12.44 12.53
C ALA A 156 3.83 13.56 13.50
N GLN A 157 4.45 13.25 14.64
CA GLN A 157 4.87 14.25 15.64
C GLN A 157 6.13 15.01 15.24
N HIS A 158 7.04 14.38 14.50
CA HIS A 158 8.35 14.94 14.18
C HIS A 158 8.45 15.55 12.78
N PHE A 159 7.54 15.20 11.86
CA PHE A 159 7.59 15.65 10.47
C PHE A 159 6.26 16.24 10.02
N ASN A 160 6.32 17.37 9.31
CA ASN A 160 5.13 18.08 8.82
C ASN A 160 4.63 17.48 7.50
N PHE A 161 3.85 16.40 7.59
CA PHE A 161 3.24 15.73 6.44
C PHE A 161 2.17 16.56 5.72
N ASP A 162 1.49 17.46 6.43
CA ASP A 162 0.48 18.34 5.83
C ASP A 162 1.11 19.34 4.84
N ARG A 163 2.32 19.79 5.15
CA ARG A 163 3.05 20.74 4.29
C ARG A 163 3.79 20.05 3.14
N TYR A 164 4.45 18.93 3.38
CA TYR A 164 5.43 18.36 2.43
C TYR A 164 4.97 17.07 1.76
N ALA A 165 3.93 16.41 2.26
CA ALA A 165 3.40 15.15 1.74
C ALA A 165 4.49 14.09 1.48
N TYR A 166 5.41 13.89 2.43
CA TYR A 166 6.53 12.95 2.31
C TYR A 166 6.09 11.55 1.86
N LEU A 167 7.00 10.80 1.25
CA LEU A 167 6.86 9.38 0.98
C LEU A 167 6.99 8.61 2.30
N TYR A 168 5.88 8.43 3.01
CA TYR A 168 5.91 7.89 4.38
C TYR A 168 6.50 6.48 4.47
N LYS A 169 6.32 5.62 3.46
CA LYS A 169 6.94 4.29 3.45
C LYS A 169 8.47 4.39 3.36
N SER A 170 8.99 5.27 2.51
CA SER A 170 10.44 5.48 2.39
C SER A 170 11.03 6.13 3.65
N LEU A 171 10.31 7.07 4.24
CA LEU A 171 10.74 7.69 5.50
C LEU A 171 10.71 6.67 6.65
N TYR A 172 9.65 5.86 6.77
CA TYR A 172 9.54 4.79 7.75
C TYR A 172 10.65 3.76 7.61
N GLY A 173 10.89 3.24 6.39
CA GLY A 173 11.92 2.24 6.14
C GLY A 173 13.36 2.74 6.38
N ALA A 174 13.59 4.06 6.31
CA ALA A 174 14.88 4.65 6.65
C ALA A 174 15.07 4.83 8.17
N ILE A 175 13.98 5.11 8.92
CA ILE A 175 14.01 5.44 10.36
C ILE A 175 13.91 4.18 11.21
N VAL A 176 13.04 3.26 10.84
CA VAL A 176 12.82 2.02 11.61
C VAL A 176 13.80 0.96 11.13
N PRO A 177 14.73 0.48 12.00
CA PRO A 177 15.67 -0.56 11.63
C PRO A 177 14.95 -1.79 11.04
N ASN A 178 15.41 -2.25 9.89
CA ASN A 178 14.86 -3.42 9.23
C ASN A 178 15.91 -4.08 8.33
N ASP A 179 15.80 -5.40 8.15
CA ASP A 179 16.63 -6.19 7.24
C ASP A 179 16.05 -6.10 5.81
N SER A 180 16.11 -4.91 5.23
CA SER A 180 15.55 -4.67 3.92
C SER A 180 16.42 -5.21 2.79
N LYS A 181 15.77 -5.76 1.75
CA LYS A 181 16.39 -6.29 0.55
C LYS A 181 15.92 -5.54 -0.69
N ASP A 182 16.73 -5.57 -1.75
CA ASP A 182 16.27 -5.10 -3.07
C ASP A 182 15.11 -5.93 -3.57
N ALA A 183 14.06 -5.24 -4.01
CA ALA A 183 12.88 -5.86 -4.58
C ALA A 183 13.01 -6.02 -6.08
N VAL A 184 12.54 -7.15 -6.59
CA VAL A 184 12.17 -7.27 -7.99
C VAL A 184 10.90 -6.44 -8.21
N HIS A 185 10.86 -5.67 -9.30
CA HIS A 185 9.69 -4.87 -9.64
C HIS A 185 8.49 -5.78 -9.92
N CYS A 186 7.46 -5.70 -9.10
CA CYS A 186 6.28 -6.56 -9.17
C CYS A 186 5.02 -5.84 -9.68
N LYS A 187 5.15 -4.62 -10.25
CA LYS A 187 4.00 -3.89 -10.82
C LYS A 187 3.84 -4.24 -12.28
N LEU A 188 2.72 -4.89 -12.60
CA LEU A 188 2.44 -5.44 -13.92
C LEU A 188 1.47 -4.54 -14.71
N ASP A 189 1.74 -4.40 -16.00
CA ASP A 189 0.89 -3.68 -16.94
C ASP A 189 0.01 -4.60 -17.78
N LYS A 190 0.33 -5.91 -17.82
CA LYS A 190 -0.34 -6.88 -18.68
C LYS A 190 -0.65 -8.17 -17.94
N PRO A 191 -1.81 -8.82 -18.24
CA PRO A 191 -2.22 -10.08 -17.61
C PRO A 191 -1.27 -11.26 -17.86
N GLU A 192 -0.62 -11.31 -19.03
CA GLU A 192 0.32 -12.34 -19.41
C GLU A 192 1.63 -12.32 -18.61
N ASP A 193 1.97 -11.17 -17.99
CA ASP A 193 3.17 -11.02 -17.18
C ASP A 193 3.02 -11.65 -15.77
N VAL A 194 1.82 -12.13 -15.41
CA VAL A 194 1.59 -12.77 -14.11
C VAL A 194 2.24 -14.14 -14.09
N ASP A 195 3.32 -14.28 -13.32
CA ASP A 195 3.97 -15.56 -13.04
C ASP A 195 3.44 -16.12 -11.71
N GLU A 196 2.96 -17.37 -11.74
CA GLU A 196 2.44 -18.05 -10.54
C GLU A 196 3.51 -18.28 -9.46
N LYS A 197 4.79 -18.15 -9.81
CA LYS A 197 5.91 -18.24 -8.86
C LYS A 197 6.16 -16.94 -8.08
N MET A 198 5.53 -15.83 -8.49
CA MET A 198 5.62 -14.56 -7.74
C MET A 198 5.06 -14.74 -6.34
N ILE A 199 5.72 -14.19 -5.34
CA ILE A 199 5.21 -14.16 -3.95
C ILE A 199 4.00 -13.23 -3.86
N TYR A 200 4.09 -12.08 -4.53
CA TYR A 200 3.01 -11.13 -4.74
C TYR A 200 3.24 -10.37 -6.04
N PHE A 201 2.20 -9.75 -6.55
CA PHE A 201 2.30 -8.75 -7.62
C PHE A 201 1.35 -7.58 -7.35
N SER A 202 1.53 -6.49 -8.07
CA SER A 202 0.58 -5.39 -8.12
C SER A 202 0.23 -5.08 -9.57
N THR A 203 -0.93 -4.44 -9.77
CA THR A 203 -1.38 -4.04 -11.10
C THR A 203 -1.26 -2.54 -11.31
N SER A 204 -1.06 -2.13 -12.56
CA SER A 204 -1.24 -0.75 -12.97
C SER A 204 -2.66 -0.50 -13.47
N ASN A 205 -3.01 0.78 -13.67
CA ASN A 205 -4.28 1.12 -14.31
C ASN A 205 -4.40 0.52 -15.72
N ALA A 206 -3.28 0.27 -16.43
CA ALA A 206 -3.29 -0.34 -17.75
C ALA A 206 -3.72 -1.81 -17.70
N PHE A 207 -3.38 -2.52 -16.63
CA PHE A 207 -3.76 -3.93 -16.41
C PHE A 207 -5.28 -4.08 -16.32
N THR A 208 -5.95 -3.28 -15.48
CA THR A 208 -7.39 -3.40 -15.20
C THR A 208 -8.28 -2.51 -16.08
N ALA A 209 -7.68 -1.65 -16.91
CA ALA A 209 -8.42 -0.92 -17.94
C ALA A 209 -9.05 -1.85 -18.99
N LYS A 210 -8.44 -3.02 -19.21
CA LYS A 210 -8.90 -4.03 -20.16
C LYS A 210 -9.71 -5.13 -19.44
N GLN A 211 -10.66 -5.73 -20.18
CA GLN A 211 -11.48 -6.81 -19.65
C GLN A 211 -10.66 -8.07 -19.34
N GLU A 212 -9.61 -8.34 -20.13
CA GLU A 212 -8.70 -9.47 -19.91
C GLU A 212 -8.00 -9.41 -18.55
N GLY A 213 -7.55 -8.21 -18.13
CA GLY A 213 -6.92 -8.03 -16.81
C GLY A 213 -7.87 -8.32 -15.66
N LYS A 214 -9.12 -7.85 -15.76
CA LYS A 214 -10.16 -8.16 -14.78
C LYS A 214 -10.51 -9.65 -14.75
N ALA A 215 -10.62 -10.27 -15.92
CA ALA A 215 -10.88 -11.70 -16.05
C ALA A 215 -9.73 -12.53 -15.45
N LYS A 216 -8.47 -12.12 -15.67
CA LYS A 216 -7.31 -12.77 -15.06
C LYS A 216 -7.35 -12.72 -13.54
N LEU A 217 -7.66 -11.55 -12.93
CA LEU A 217 -7.80 -11.43 -11.47
C LEU A 217 -8.91 -12.35 -10.93
N LEU A 218 -10.06 -12.37 -11.60
CA LEU A 218 -11.17 -13.24 -11.21
C LEU A 218 -10.85 -14.72 -11.36
N SER A 219 -10.03 -15.12 -12.35
CA SER A 219 -9.62 -16.52 -12.50
C SER A 219 -8.62 -16.96 -11.42
N LEU A 220 -7.70 -16.07 -11.00
CA LEU A 220 -6.73 -16.34 -9.94
C LEU A 220 -7.35 -16.40 -8.55
N PHE A 221 -8.38 -15.58 -8.34
CA PHE A 221 -9.04 -15.36 -7.05
C PHE A 221 -10.57 -15.53 -7.21
N SER A 222 -10.99 -16.68 -7.78
CA SER A 222 -12.41 -16.98 -8.10
C SER A 222 -13.24 -17.21 -6.85
N ASP A 223 -12.66 -17.84 -5.82
CA ASP A 223 -13.40 -18.34 -4.69
C ASP A 223 -13.79 -17.22 -3.74
N LYS A 224 -15.06 -17.20 -3.35
CA LYS A 224 -15.52 -16.31 -2.29
C LYS A 224 -14.74 -16.57 -1.01
N CYS A 225 -14.39 -15.52 -0.33
CA CYS A 225 -13.71 -15.60 0.95
C CYS A 225 -14.66 -15.28 2.11
N ARG A 226 -14.23 -15.58 3.33
CA ARG A 226 -15.00 -15.36 4.56
C ARG A 226 -15.38 -13.90 4.87
N PHE A 227 -14.87 -12.94 4.10
CA PHE A 227 -15.13 -11.49 4.24
C PHE A 227 -16.22 -10.98 3.31
N GLU A 228 -16.76 -11.83 2.45
CA GLU A 228 -17.83 -11.50 1.51
C GLU A 228 -19.22 -11.87 2.06
N LYS A 229 -20.25 -11.16 1.58
CA LYS A 229 -21.68 -11.44 1.82
C LYS A 229 -22.13 -12.72 1.13
#